data_4107e909d04ff34fb56dc2579d69371c
#
_entry.id   4107e909d04ff34fb56dc2579d69371c
#
_cell.length_a   1.000
_cell.length_b   1.000
_cell.length_c   1.000
_cell.angle_alpha   90.00
_cell.angle_beta   90.00
_cell.angle_gamma   90.00
#
_symmetry.space_group_name_H-M   'P 1'
#
loop_
_entity.id
_entity.type
_entity.pdbx_description
1 polymer ?
#
loop_
_entity_poly.entity_id
_entity_poly.type
_entity_poly.pdbx_seq_one_letter_code
_entity_poly.pdbx_strand_id
1 'polypeptide(L)'
;MPLYKPTKIKNKLTIVIPCYNEDKYIKKTLDSIHKQVLIDGTRVIIADNHSTDRTRAIINNMSMMYSDRLKIEMIDGGKVGEARNLGSDLVNTEYVLFVDADIQFFNSITIHDCIEEMILEDLDLMTCKIKSTSKNWKSKLVFVCFNSVNNIISKFSPFAVGTFFLTKTDKFRELGKFNEEYQHSEDYGLSRKYNSKKFKISEHYVGQDDRRFKKMGYLGMIKLIIKSFLNRENEEYFKKDIGYW
;
A
#
# COMPACT_ATOMS: atom_id res chain seq x y z
N MET A 1 10.52 -35.29 -2.55
CA MET A 1 10.05 -33.93 -2.37
C MET A 1 10.51 -33.13 -3.57
N PRO A 2 9.64 -32.55 -4.38
CA PRO A 2 10.09 -31.65 -5.42
C PRO A 2 10.81 -30.47 -4.74
N LEU A 3 12.02 -30.15 -5.19
CA LEU A 3 12.77 -28.99 -4.73
C LEU A 3 11.93 -27.75 -5.05
N TYR A 4 11.43 -27.10 -4.00
CA TYR A 4 10.73 -25.84 -4.09
C TYR A 4 11.67 -24.81 -4.75
N LYS A 5 11.36 -24.40 -5.96
CA LYS A 5 12.05 -23.29 -6.62
C LYS A 5 11.33 -22.02 -6.28
N PRO A 6 11.95 -21.10 -5.54
CA PRO A 6 11.30 -19.84 -5.17
C PRO A 6 10.85 -19.09 -6.43
N THR A 7 9.64 -18.56 -6.40
CA THR A 7 9.07 -17.80 -7.51
C THR A 7 9.88 -16.53 -7.75
N LYS A 8 10.46 -16.36 -8.92
CA LYS A 8 11.08 -15.08 -9.29
C LYS A 8 9.98 -14.05 -9.46
N ILE A 9 10.01 -12.99 -8.68
CA ILE A 9 9.05 -11.86 -8.75
C ILE A 9 9.25 -11.03 -10.02
N LYS A 10 10.44 -11.10 -10.60
CA LYS A 10 10.78 -10.42 -11.86
C LYS A 10 9.71 -10.67 -12.93
N ASN A 11 9.21 -9.61 -13.52
CA ASN A 11 8.15 -9.60 -14.52
C ASN A 11 6.76 -10.05 -14.03
N LYS A 12 6.59 -10.32 -12.74
CA LYS A 12 5.29 -10.63 -12.15
C LYS A 12 4.70 -9.49 -11.35
N LEU A 13 5.52 -8.56 -10.88
CA LEU A 13 5.13 -7.48 -9.97
C LEU A 13 5.59 -6.12 -10.49
N THR A 14 4.69 -5.13 -10.40
CA THR A 14 5.02 -3.70 -10.43
C THR A 14 4.57 -3.07 -9.12
N ILE A 15 5.39 -2.19 -8.56
CA ILE A 15 5.08 -1.43 -7.34
C ILE A 15 4.67 -0.02 -7.75
N VAL A 16 3.57 0.50 -7.19
CA VAL A 16 3.06 1.85 -7.44
C VAL A 16 3.04 2.61 -6.11
N ILE A 17 3.64 3.80 -6.09
CA ILE A 17 3.80 4.64 -4.90
C ILE A 17 3.23 6.02 -5.20
N PRO A 18 2.05 6.40 -4.64
CA PRO A 18 1.60 7.78 -4.65
C PRO A 18 2.50 8.62 -3.75
N CYS A 19 2.91 9.80 -4.19
CA CYS A 19 3.87 10.61 -3.47
C CYS A 19 3.52 12.10 -3.51
N TYR A 20 3.62 12.78 -2.36
CA TYR A 20 3.51 14.23 -2.26
C TYR A 20 4.24 14.74 -1.02
N ASN A 21 5.32 15.51 -1.21
CA ASN A 21 6.13 16.11 -0.14
C ASN A 21 6.58 15.08 0.93
N GLU A 22 7.28 14.05 0.49
CA GLU A 22 7.73 12.93 1.32
C GLU A 22 9.26 12.87 1.49
N ASP A 23 9.95 14.01 1.46
CA ASP A 23 11.43 14.08 1.52
C ASP A 23 12.02 13.41 2.78
N LYS A 24 11.26 13.32 3.88
CA LYS A 24 11.68 12.69 5.13
C LYS A 24 11.55 11.16 5.13
N TYR A 25 10.71 10.62 4.24
CA TYR A 25 10.29 9.22 4.30
C TYR A 25 10.65 8.42 3.05
N ILE A 26 10.48 8.97 1.85
CA ILE A 26 10.59 8.24 0.58
C ILE A 26 11.91 7.48 0.43
N LYS A 27 13.02 8.04 0.94
CA LYS A 27 14.31 7.34 0.91
C LYS A 27 14.23 6.02 1.69
N LYS A 28 13.66 6.02 2.90
CA LYS A 28 13.55 4.82 3.75
C LYS A 28 12.63 3.78 3.11
N THR A 29 11.56 4.22 2.48
CA THR A 29 10.63 3.37 1.73
C THR A 29 11.38 2.65 0.60
N LEU A 30 12.08 3.39 -0.26
CA LEU A 30 12.86 2.83 -1.36
C LEU A 30 14.02 1.95 -0.88
N ASP A 31 14.72 2.35 0.19
CA ASP A 31 15.75 1.51 0.82
C ASP A 31 15.18 0.15 1.28
N SER A 32 13.97 0.16 1.84
CA SER A 32 13.34 -1.07 2.34
C SER A 32 12.80 -1.96 1.22
N ILE A 33 12.37 -1.37 0.09
CA ILE A 33 12.00 -2.10 -1.13
C ILE A 33 13.26 -2.71 -1.77
N HIS A 34 14.32 -1.93 -1.93
CA HIS A 34 15.58 -2.41 -2.51
C HIS A 34 16.17 -3.62 -1.75
N LYS A 35 15.93 -3.71 -0.45
CA LYS A 35 16.37 -4.83 0.40
C LYS A 35 15.53 -6.09 0.28
N GLN A 36 14.40 -6.06 -0.44
CA GLN A 36 13.58 -7.26 -0.61
C GLN A 36 14.31 -8.31 -1.46
N VAL A 37 14.11 -9.59 -1.13
CA VAL A 37 14.71 -10.69 -1.90
C VAL A 37 13.97 -10.85 -3.23
N LEU A 38 14.66 -11.34 -4.24
CA LEU A 38 14.12 -11.67 -5.57
C LEU A 38 13.40 -10.51 -6.27
N ILE A 39 13.72 -9.27 -5.88
CA ILE A 39 13.09 -8.03 -6.42
C ILE A 39 13.76 -7.56 -7.73
N ASP A 40 14.84 -8.21 -8.18
CA ASP A 40 15.69 -7.74 -9.26
C ASP A 40 14.91 -7.54 -10.57
N GLY A 41 15.01 -6.33 -11.12
CA GLY A 41 14.34 -5.90 -12.36
C GLY A 41 12.86 -5.52 -12.14
N THR A 42 12.36 -5.45 -10.90
CA THR A 42 11.01 -4.98 -10.61
C THR A 42 10.88 -3.49 -10.93
N ARG A 43 9.78 -3.12 -11.58
CA ARG A 43 9.40 -1.71 -11.81
C ARG A 43 8.81 -1.12 -10.52
N VAL A 44 9.23 0.11 -10.21
CA VAL A 44 8.67 0.94 -9.16
C VAL A 44 8.24 2.25 -9.78
N ILE A 45 6.95 2.48 -9.88
CA ILE A 45 6.35 3.69 -10.46
C ILE A 45 5.97 4.61 -9.31
N ILE A 46 6.56 5.79 -9.27
CA ILE A 46 6.28 6.82 -8.26
C ILE A 46 5.44 7.91 -8.92
N ALA A 47 4.16 7.99 -8.54
CA ALA A 47 3.24 9.01 -9.04
C ALA A 47 3.31 10.24 -8.11
N ASP A 48 4.11 11.22 -8.49
CA ASP A 48 4.40 12.41 -7.69
C ASP A 48 3.42 13.55 -7.99
N ASN A 49 2.67 13.98 -6.98
CA ASN A 49 1.73 15.09 -7.10
C ASN A 49 2.43 16.45 -6.97
N HIS A 50 3.39 16.73 -7.90
CA HIS A 50 4.12 18.00 -7.98
C HIS A 50 4.76 18.43 -6.63
N SER A 51 5.50 17.53 -5.99
CA SER A 51 6.21 17.82 -4.74
C SER A 51 7.11 19.04 -4.86
N THR A 52 7.04 19.92 -3.84
CA THR A 52 7.77 21.19 -3.77
C THR A 52 8.98 21.15 -2.85
N ASP A 53 9.13 20.04 -2.09
CA ASP A 53 10.29 19.78 -1.23
C ASP A 53 11.39 19.00 -1.97
N ARG A 54 12.29 18.34 -1.26
CA ARG A 54 13.38 17.55 -1.87
C ARG A 54 12.97 16.17 -2.37
N THR A 55 11.69 15.82 -2.32
CA THR A 55 11.18 14.48 -2.69
C THR A 55 11.67 14.06 -4.08
N ARG A 56 11.44 14.88 -5.10
CA ARG A 56 11.80 14.56 -6.51
C ARG A 56 13.32 14.36 -6.68
N ALA A 57 14.13 15.19 -6.02
CA ALA A 57 15.58 15.06 -6.06
C ALA A 57 16.06 13.76 -5.39
N ILE A 58 15.43 13.35 -4.29
CA ILE A 58 15.72 12.08 -3.61
C ILE A 58 15.35 10.90 -4.50
N ILE A 59 14.17 10.91 -5.13
CA ILE A 59 13.73 9.84 -6.03
C ILE A 59 14.71 9.67 -7.19
N ASN A 60 15.12 10.78 -7.85
CA ASN A 60 16.08 10.73 -8.96
C ASN A 60 17.43 10.14 -8.52
N ASN A 61 17.94 10.52 -7.34
CA ASN A 61 19.16 9.93 -6.80
C ASN A 61 19.01 8.43 -6.51
N MET A 62 17.88 8.00 -5.95
CA MET A 62 17.62 6.60 -5.65
C MET A 62 17.44 5.77 -6.92
N SER A 63 16.83 6.32 -7.99
CA SER A 63 16.65 5.61 -9.26
C SER A 63 18.00 5.27 -9.90
N MET A 64 18.98 6.17 -9.83
CA MET A 64 20.35 5.89 -10.28
C MET A 64 21.06 4.89 -9.38
N MET A 65 20.96 5.07 -8.05
CA MET A 65 21.66 4.25 -7.05
C MET A 65 21.19 2.79 -7.05
N TYR A 66 19.90 2.54 -7.32
CA TYR A 66 19.29 1.19 -7.25
C TYR A 66 19.02 0.59 -8.63
N SER A 67 19.57 1.18 -9.68
CA SER A 67 19.38 0.73 -11.08
C SER A 67 19.87 -0.70 -11.36
N ASP A 68 20.74 -1.24 -10.51
CA ASP A 68 21.18 -2.63 -10.55
C ASP A 68 20.05 -3.63 -10.21
N ARG A 69 19.10 -3.24 -9.36
CA ARG A 69 18.03 -4.11 -8.88
C ARG A 69 16.61 -3.63 -9.18
N LEU A 70 16.37 -2.32 -9.24
CA LEU A 70 15.04 -1.74 -9.40
C LEU A 70 14.99 -0.84 -10.65
N LYS A 71 13.86 -0.82 -11.32
CA LYS A 71 13.54 0.13 -12.38
C LYS A 71 12.61 1.19 -11.80
N ILE A 72 13.19 2.23 -11.19
CA ILE A 72 12.43 3.32 -10.56
C ILE A 72 12.17 4.38 -11.62
N GLU A 73 10.90 4.71 -11.82
CA GLU A 73 10.46 5.79 -12.71
C GLU A 73 9.47 6.69 -11.97
N MET A 74 9.50 7.98 -12.26
CA MET A 74 8.62 8.97 -11.69
C MET A 74 7.69 9.50 -12.79
N ILE A 75 6.41 9.57 -12.47
CA ILE A 75 5.37 10.15 -13.32
C ILE A 75 4.67 11.28 -12.57
N ASP A 76 3.99 12.16 -13.31
CA ASP A 76 3.10 13.12 -12.68
C ASP A 76 1.89 12.40 -12.10
N GLY A 77 1.56 12.71 -10.87
CA GLY A 77 0.44 12.16 -10.12
C GLY A 77 -0.63 13.22 -9.87
N GLY A 78 -1.60 12.85 -9.06
CA GLY A 78 -2.67 13.72 -8.57
C GLY A 78 -2.97 13.42 -7.11
N LYS A 79 -4.23 13.52 -6.70
CA LYS A 79 -4.66 13.03 -5.38
C LYS A 79 -4.36 11.53 -5.27
N VAL A 80 -4.37 11.00 -4.06
CA VAL A 80 -3.86 9.66 -3.79
C VAL A 80 -4.52 8.55 -4.64
N GLY A 81 -5.84 8.58 -4.81
CA GLY A 81 -6.56 7.63 -5.65
C GLY A 81 -6.18 7.77 -7.13
N GLU A 82 -6.15 9.01 -7.63
CA GLU A 82 -5.72 9.35 -8.99
C GLU A 82 -4.26 8.95 -9.23
N ALA A 83 -3.35 9.28 -8.33
CA ALA A 83 -1.93 8.94 -8.44
C ALA A 83 -1.73 7.42 -8.54
N ARG A 84 -2.45 6.63 -7.72
CA ARG A 84 -2.41 5.17 -7.81
C ARG A 84 -2.97 4.66 -9.13
N ASN A 85 -4.07 5.24 -9.62
CA ASN A 85 -4.67 4.86 -10.90
C ASN A 85 -3.74 5.15 -12.07
N LEU A 86 -3.18 6.37 -12.15
CA LEU A 86 -2.20 6.76 -13.19
C LEU A 86 -0.99 5.81 -13.20
N GLY A 87 -0.45 5.48 -12.01
CA GLY A 87 0.62 4.49 -11.91
C GLY A 87 0.17 3.11 -12.38
N SER A 88 -1.05 2.69 -12.06
CA SER A 88 -1.59 1.38 -12.44
C SER A 88 -1.84 1.23 -13.94
N ASP A 89 -2.07 2.33 -14.66
CA ASP A 89 -2.27 2.31 -16.11
C ASP A 89 -1.01 1.90 -16.86
N LEU A 90 0.16 2.11 -16.26
CA LEU A 90 1.45 1.70 -16.80
C LEU A 90 1.86 0.27 -16.39
N VAL A 91 1.05 -0.41 -15.56
CA VAL A 91 1.33 -1.77 -15.10
C VAL A 91 0.99 -2.78 -16.20
N ASN A 92 1.95 -3.65 -16.51
CA ASN A 92 1.79 -4.76 -17.46
C ASN A 92 2.17 -6.12 -16.84
N THR A 93 2.28 -6.17 -15.52
CA THR A 93 2.60 -7.37 -14.76
C THR A 93 1.34 -8.02 -14.17
N GLU A 94 1.43 -9.30 -13.82
CA GLU A 94 0.33 -10.09 -13.25
C GLU A 94 -0.20 -9.48 -11.94
N TYR A 95 0.72 -8.96 -11.11
CA TYR A 95 0.40 -8.34 -9.82
C TYR A 95 0.82 -6.88 -9.80
N VAL A 96 0.03 -6.07 -9.11
CA VAL A 96 0.37 -4.70 -8.72
C VAL A 96 0.34 -4.58 -7.20
N LEU A 97 1.38 -3.97 -6.65
CA LEU A 97 1.48 -3.63 -5.24
C LEU A 97 1.44 -2.11 -5.08
N PHE A 98 0.40 -1.61 -4.46
CA PHE A 98 0.35 -0.21 -4.02
C PHE A 98 0.90 -0.11 -2.60
N VAL A 99 1.80 0.84 -2.37
CA VAL A 99 2.33 1.16 -1.04
C VAL A 99 2.44 2.67 -0.87
N ASP A 100 2.21 3.15 0.35
CA ASP A 100 2.40 4.57 0.67
C ASP A 100 3.90 4.94 0.68
N ALA A 101 4.20 6.22 0.45
CA ALA A 101 5.59 6.72 0.38
C ALA A 101 6.31 6.80 1.74
N ASP A 102 5.60 6.55 2.85
CA ASP A 102 6.13 6.62 4.22
C ASP A 102 6.20 5.26 4.93
N ILE A 103 6.16 4.15 4.17
CA ILE A 103 6.23 2.80 4.73
C ILE A 103 7.66 2.29 4.87
N GLN A 104 7.80 1.25 5.66
CA GLN A 104 9.06 0.52 5.80
C GLN A 104 8.82 -0.99 5.92
N PHE A 105 9.44 -1.78 5.07
CA PHE A 105 9.47 -3.23 5.24
C PHE A 105 10.50 -3.59 6.32
N PHE A 106 10.08 -4.36 7.33
CA PHE A 106 10.96 -4.82 8.41
C PHE A 106 11.70 -6.12 8.04
N ASN A 107 11.09 -6.91 7.16
CA ASN A 107 11.66 -8.18 6.72
C ASN A 107 11.91 -8.15 5.21
N SER A 108 13.05 -8.65 4.79
CA SER A 108 13.45 -8.69 3.39
C SER A 108 12.69 -9.69 2.53
N ILE A 109 11.94 -10.61 3.12
CA ILE A 109 11.16 -11.63 2.40
C ILE A 109 9.68 -11.26 2.23
N THR A 110 9.22 -10.13 2.79
CA THR A 110 7.80 -9.79 2.88
C THR A 110 7.10 -9.79 1.52
N ILE A 111 7.65 -9.12 0.52
CA ILE A 111 7.03 -9.04 -0.82
C ILE A 111 7.02 -10.42 -1.49
N HIS A 112 8.13 -11.15 -1.38
CA HIS A 112 8.25 -12.49 -1.95
C HIS A 112 7.19 -13.44 -1.38
N ASP A 113 7.12 -13.54 -0.06
CA ASP A 113 6.19 -14.44 0.62
C ASP A 113 4.74 -14.08 0.33
N CYS A 114 4.41 -12.78 0.29
CA CYS A 114 3.06 -12.34 -0.08
C CYS A 114 2.69 -12.74 -1.51
N ILE A 115 3.59 -12.61 -2.49
CA ILE A 115 3.34 -13.04 -3.87
C ILE A 115 3.18 -14.56 -3.95
N GLU A 116 4.02 -15.32 -3.25
CA GLU A 116 3.90 -16.78 -3.21
C GLU A 116 2.57 -17.22 -2.61
N GLU A 117 2.16 -16.60 -1.51
CA GLU A 117 0.90 -16.86 -0.84
C GLU A 117 -0.29 -16.52 -1.76
N MET A 118 -0.23 -15.39 -2.50
CA MET A 118 -1.22 -15.03 -3.53
C MET A 118 -1.36 -16.12 -4.60
N ILE A 119 -0.24 -16.69 -5.05
CA ILE A 119 -0.22 -17.74 -6.08
C ILE A 119 -0.76 -19.06 -5.52
N LEU A 120 -0.25 -19.50 -4.36
CA LEU A 120 -0.57 -20.80 -3.78
C LEU A 120 -2.03 -20.92 -3.36
N GLU A 121 -2.62 -19.85 -2.86
CA GLU A 121 -4.01 -19.81 -2.39
C GLU A 121 -4.97 -19.19 -3.42
N ASP A 122 -4.48 -18.87 -4.61
CA ASP A 122 -5.23 -18.22 -5.70
C ASP A 122 -6.03 -17.00 -5.20
N LEU A 123 -5.36 -16.10 -4.46
CA LEU A 123 -5.96 -14.89 -3.92
C LEU A 123 -6.03 -13.78 -4.97
N ASP A 124 -7.01 -12.88 -4.82
CA ASP A 124 -7.16 -11.70 -5.68
C ASP A 124 -6.65 -10.43 -4.99
N LEU A 125 -6.67 -10.39 -3.65
CA LEU A 125 -6.23 -9.26 -2.85
C LEU A 125 -5.56 -9.73 -1.57
N MET A 126 -4.46 -9.05 -1.22
CA MET A 126 -3.77 -9.24 0.06
C MET A 126 -3.34 -7.91 0.65
N THR A 127 -3.35 -7.83 1.98
CA THR A 127 -2.75 -6.74 2.75
C THR A 127 -1.85 -7.29 3.85
N CYS A 128 -0.98 -6.43 4.40
CA CYS A 128 -0.15 -6.79 5.56
C CYS A 128 -0.69 -6.17 6.85
N LYS A 129 -0.32 -6.73 7.98
CA LYS A 129 -0.48 -6.10 9.29
C LYS A 129 0.40 -4.84 9.36
N ILE A 130 -0.05 -3.82 10.09
CA ILE A 130 0.69 -2.57 10.25
C ILE A 130 1.36 -2.54 11.62
N LYS A 131 2.60 -2.04 11.67
CA LYS A 131 3.34 -1.81 12.90
C LYS A 131 3.91 -0.40 12.91
N SER A 132 3.83 0.28 14.06
CA SER A 132 4.41 1.61 14.19
C SER A 132 5.93 1.59 14.05
N THR A 133 6.48 2.50 13.24
CA THR A 133 7.92 2.79 13.21
C THR A 133 8.33 3.72 14.36
N SER A 134 7.36 4.34 15.03
CA SER A 134 7.59 5.23 16.18
C SER A 134 7.93 4.44 17.45
N LYS A 135 8.78 5.05 18.31
CA LYS A 135 9.06 4.51 19.66
C LYS A 135 7.88 4.70 20.62
N ASN A 136 6.90 5.53 20.29
CA ASN A 136 5.75 5.86 21.13
C ASN A 136 4.87 4.62 21.38
N TRP A 137 4.69 4.23 22.64
CA TRP A 137 3.89 3.07 23.01
C TRP A 137 2.41 3.22 22.65
N LYS A 138 1.85 4.46 22.71
CA LYS A 138 0.46 4.73 22.31
C LYS A 138 0.22 4.42 20.85
N SER A 139 1.16 4.83 19.99
CA SER A 139 1.11 4.50 18.55
C SER A 139 1.17 3.00 18.32
N LYS A 140 2.06 2.28 19.03
CA LYS A 140 2.15 0.82 18.94
C LYS A 140 0.83 0.15 19.35
N LEU A 141 0.22 0.58 20.45
CA LEU A 141 -1.06 0.03 20.93
C LEU A 141 -2.18 0.24 19.90
N VAL A 142 -2.26 1.44 19.31
CA VAL A 142 -3.31 1.74 18.32
C VAL A 142 -3.18 0.86 17.07
N PHE A 143 -1.95 0.62 16.57
CA PHE A 143 -1.78 -0.31 15.45
C PHE A 143 -2.12 -1.76 15.82
N VAL A 144 -1.86 -2.20 17.05
CA VAL A 144 -2.32 -3.51 17.53
C VAL A 144 -3.85 -3.58 17.54
N CYS A 145 -4.52 -2.57 18.08
CA CYS A 145 -5.98 -2.49 18.04
C CYS A 145 -6.51 -2.45 16.61
N PHE A 146 -5.90 -1.65 15.73
CA PHE A 146 -6.28 -1.58 14.33
C PHE A 146 -6.18 -2.96 13.65
N ASN A 147 -5.06 -3.66 13.78
CA ASN A 147 -4.88 -4.99 13.19
C ASN A 147 -5.92 -5.99 13.72
N SER A 148 -6.24 -5.94 15.02
CA SER A 148 -7.26 -6.80 15.61
C SER A 148 -8.65 -6.52 15.05
N VAL A 149 -9.03 -5.26 14.93
CA VAL A 149 -10.31 -4.82 14.35
C VAL A 149 -10.35 -5.17 12.87
N ASN A 150 -9.27 -4.89 12.12
CA ASN A 150 -9.18 -5.23 10.71
C ASN A 150 -9.36 -6.74 10.48
N ASN A 151 -8.70 -7.56 11.29
CA ASN A 151 -8.82 -9.03 11.20
C ASN A 151 -10.26 -9.52 11.46
N ILE A 152 -11.02 -8.86 12.33
CA ILE A 152 -12.44 -9.18 12.58
C ILE A 152 -13.30 -8.74 11.40
N ILE A 153 -13.18 -7.48 10.96
CA ILE A 153 -13.97 -6.90 9.86
C ILE A 153 -13.73 -7.69 8.57
N SER A 154 -12.50 -8.05 8.30
CA SER A 154 -12.08 -8.74 7.06
C SER A 154 -12.67 -10.13 6.90
N LYS A 155 -13.21 -10.73 7.95
CA LYS A 155 -14.00 -11.98 7.84
C LYS A 155 -15.34 -11.78 7.13
N PHE A 156 -15.86 -10.56 7.13
CA PHE A 156 -17.15 -10.19 6.54
C PHE A 156 -17.00 -9.34 5.28
N SER A 157 -16.00 -8.48 5.26
CA SER A 157 -15.74 -7.56 4.17
C SER A 157 -14.24 -7.32 4.04
N PRO A 158 -13.61 -7.58 2.89
CA PRO A 158 -12.20 -7.31 2.69
C PRO A 158 -11.83 -5.89 3.04
N PHE A 159 -10.78 -5.71 3.84
CA PHE A 159 -10.27 -4.43 4.23
C PHE A 159 -8.74 -4.38 4.07
N ALA A 160 -8.31 -4.08 2.87
CA ALA A 160 -6.91 -3.77 2.58
C ALA A 160 -6.66 -2.27 2.75
N VAL A 161 -5.47 -1.93 3.18
CA VAL A 161 -5.04 -0.53 3.42
C VAL A 161 -3.98 -0.12 2.43
N GLY A 162 -3.97 1.17 2.06
CA GLY A 162 -3.03 1.75 1.10
C GLY A 162 -1.55 1.58 1.48
N THR A 163 -1.27 1.34 2.75
CA THR A 163 0.07 1.01 3.25
C THR A 163 0.66 -0.25 2.58
N PHE A 164 -0.19 -1.24 2.26
CA PHE A 164 0.16 -2.44 1.50
C PHE A 164 -1.11 -3.03 0.87
N PHE A 165 -1.29 -2.79 -0.42
CA PHE A 165 -2.44 -3.26 -1.18
C PHE A 165 -1.93 -4.05 -2.40
N LEU A 166 -1.80 -5.38 -2.24
CA LEU A 166 -1.30 -6.29 -3.28
C LEU A 166 -2.47 -6.98 -3.95
N THR A 167 -2.58 -6.86 -5.28
CA THR A 167 -3.71 -7.42 -6.03
C THR A 167 -3.29 -7.96 -7.39
N LYS A 168 -4.09 -8.89 -7.96
CA LYS A 168 -4.04 -9.24 -9.37
C LYS A 168 -4.40 -7.99 -10.19
N THR A 169 -3.58 -7.65 -11.17
CA THR A 169 -3.74 -6.41 -11.98
C THR A 169 -5.07 -6.41 -12.74
N ASP A 170 -5.43 -7.54 -13.33
CA ASP A 170 -6.70 -7.64 -14.09
C ASP A 170 -7.91 -7.53 -13.17
N LYS A 171 -7.85 -8.12 -11.96
CA LYS A 171 -8.95 -8.00 -10.99
C LYS A 171 -9.12 -6.57 -10.49
N PHE A 172 -8.02 -5.86 -10.26
CA PHE A 172 -8.04 -4.45 -9.90
C PHE A 172 -8.74 -3.60 -10.97
N ARG A 173 -8.44 -3.84 -12.26
CA ARG A 173 -9.08 -3.16 -13.40
C ARG A 173 -10.56 -3.51 -13.54
N GLU A 174 -10.91 -4.79 -13.41
CA GLU A 174 -12.29 -5.29 -13.46
C GLU A 174 -13.19 -4.62 -12.42
N LEU A 175 -12.68 -4.42 -11.19
CA LEU A 175 -13.43 -3.81 -10.09
C LEU A 175 -13.51 -2.28 -10.16
N GLY A 176 -12.94 -1.65 -11.19
CA GLY A 176 -13.08 -0.23 -11.50
C GLY A 176 -12.04 0.67 -10.85
N LYS A 177 -10.90 0.10 -10.39
CA LYS A 177 -9.78 0.84 -9.79
C LYS A 177 -10.20 1.62 -8.54
N PHE A 178 -9.34 2.52 -8.05
CA PHE A 178 -9.69 3.43 -6.94
C PHE A 178 -10.67 4.51 -7.41
N ASN A 179 -11.65 4.85 -6.59
CA ASN A 179 -12.54 5.98 -6.87
C ASN A 179 -11.79 7.30 -6.57
N GLU A 180 -11.56 8.09 -7.62
CA GLU A 180 -10.79 9.34 -7.55
C GLU A 180 -11.54 10.48 -6.87
N GLU A 181 -12.86 10.38 -6.77
CA GLU A 181 -13.69 11.37 -6.06
C GLU A 181 -13.57 11.22 -4.53
N TYR A 182 -13.08 10.07 -4.03
CA TYR A 182 -12.95 9.85 -2.60
C TYR A 182 -11.81 10.69 -2.02
N GLN A 183 -12.14 11.45 -0.98
CA GLN A 183 -11.18 12.28 -0.26
C GLN A 183 -10.48 11.49 0.88
N HIS A 184 -10.98 10.33 1.23
CA HIS A 184 -10.38 9.41 2.22
C HIS A 184 -10.90 7.99 2.01
N SER A 185 -10.16 6.98 2.53
CA SER A 185 -10.55 5.56 2.55
C SER A 185 -10.88 4.97 1.17
N GLU A 186 -10.24 5.47 0.11
CA GLU A 186 -10.37 4.96 -1.26
C GLU A 186 -9.94 3.49 -1.37
N ASP A 187 -8.98 3.08 -0.54
CA ASP A 187 -8.49 1.72 -0.38
C ASP A 187 -9.57 0.79 0.18
N TYR A 188 -10.28 1.23 1.23
CA TYR A 188 -11.41 0.48 1.77
C TYR A 188 -12.58 0.43 0.77
N GLY A 189 -12.88 1.55 0.12
CA GLY A 189 -13.94 1.63 -0.89
C GLY A 189 -13.75 0.63 -2.03
N LEU A 190 -12.51 0.39 -2.44
CA LEU A 190 -12.18 -0.62 -3.44
C LEU A 190 -12.12 -2.03 -2.84
N SER A 191 -11.41 -2.21 -1.72
CA SER A 191 -11.16 -3.55 -1.16
C SER A 191 -12.45 -4.31 -0.83
N ARG A 192 -13.50 -3.62 -0.37
CA ARG A 192 -14.80 -4.23 -0.06
C ARG A 192 -15.51 -4.87 -1.27
N LYS A 193 -15.12 -4.50 -2.51
CA LYS A 193 -15.65 -5.09 -3.74
C LYS A 193 -15.05 -6.46 -4.07
N TYR A 194 -13.93 -6.82 -3.43
CA TYR A 194 -13.30 -8.11 -3.63
C TYR A 194 -14.07 -9.24 -2.93
N ASN A 195 -13.93 -10.45 -3.46
CA ASN A 195 -14.49 -11.64 -2.81
C ASN A 195 -13.71 -11.93 -1.51
N SER A 196 -14.41 -12.00 -0.37
CA SER A 196 -13.81 -12.28 0.92
C SER A 196 -13.08 -13.63 0.99
N LYS A 197 -13.47 -14.62 0.17
CA LYS A 197 -12.77 -15.90 0.08
C LYS A 197 -11.47 -15.84 -0.71
N LYS A 198 -11.23 -14.74 -1.45
CA LYS A 198 -10.02 -14.47 -2.24
C LYS A 198 -9.21 -13.31 -1.67
N PHE A 199 -9.45 -12.96 -0.42
CA PHE A 199 -8.75 -11.94 0.33
C PHE A 199 -8.05 -12.52 1.55
N LYS A 200 -6.84 -12.03 1.85
CA LYS A 200 -6.09 -12.44 3.03
C LYS A 200 -5.30 -11.28 3.64
N ILE A 201 -5.20 -11.28 4.97
CA ILE A 201 -4.24 -10.45 5.71
C ILE A 201 -3.02 -11.32 5.99
N SER A 202 -1.88 -10.95 5.43
CA SER A 202 -0.61 -11.66 5.64
C SER A 202 -0.15 -11.54 7.09
N GLU A 203 0.61 -12.53 7.55
CA GLU A 203 1.26 -12.50 8.87
C GLU A 203 2.44 -11.53 8.94
N HIS A 204 2.92 -11.04 7.80
CA HIS A 204 3.97 -10.04 7.74
C HIS A 204 3.49 -8.66 8.20
N TYR A 205 4.45 -7.85 8.66
CA TYR A 205 4.21 -6.48 9.11
C TYR A 205 4.91 -5.49 8.19
N VAL A 206 4.17 -4.42 7.87
CA VAL A 206 4.71 -3.22 7.23
C VAL A 206 4.73 -2.08 8.25
N GLY A 207 5.83 -1.36 8.32
CA GLY A 207 6.00 -0.22 9.20
C GLY A 207 5.34 1.03 8.64
N GLN A 208 4.63 1.77 9.48
CA GLN A 208 4.05 3.08 9.14
C GLN A 208 4.38 4.10 10.23
N ASP A 209 4.62 5.35 9.82
CA ASP A 209 4.83 6.45 10.77
C ASP A 209 3.51 6.84 11.46
N ASP A 210 3.60 7.41 12.65
CA ASP A 210 2.45 7.82 13.45
C ASP A 210 2.02 9.29 13.21
N ARG A 211 2.51 9.93 12.14
CA ARG A 211 2.24 11.35 11.84
C ARG A 211 0.74 11.66 11.72
N ARG A 212 -0.05 10.75 11.13
CA ARG A 212 -1.51 10.91 11.01
C ARG A 212 -2.18 10.89 12.38
N PHE A 213 -1.72 10.00 13.29
CA PHE A 213 -2.22 9.99 14.67
C PHE A 213 -1.86 11.27 15.43
N LYS A 214 -0.69 11.86 15.15
CA LYS A 214 -0.30 13.15 15.74
C LYS A 214 -1.16 14.30 15.21
N LYS A 215 -1.50 14.30 13.89
CA LYS A 215 -2.33 15.33 13.25
C LYS A 215 -3.79 15.26 13.71
N MET A 216 -4.42 14.07 13.68
CA MET A 216 -5.85 13.87 13.97
C MET A 216 -6.15 13.48 15.42
N GLY A 217 -5.14 13.10 16.18
CA GLY A 217 -5.28 12.48 17.50
C GLY A 217 -5.72 11.01 17.42
N TYR A 218 -5.34 10.24 18.43
CA TYR A 218 -5.64 8.79 18.46
C TYR A 218 -7.14 8.49 18.41
N LEU A 219 -7.95 9.25 19.18
CA LEU A 219 -9.42 9.10 19.19
C LEU A 219 -10.04 9.51 17.84
N GLY A 220 -9.46 10.51 17.16
CA GLY A 220 -9.89 10.95 15.83
C GLY A 220 -9.74 9.82 14.80
N MET A 221 -8.59 9.14 14.79
CA MET A 221 -8.35 8.01 13.90
C MET A 221 -9.28 6.82 14.18
N ILE A 222 -9.50 6.46 15.45
CA ILE A 222 -10.45 5.40 15.80
C ILE A 222 -11.87 5.76 15.33
N LYS A 223 -12.31 6.99 15.57
CA LYS A 223 -13.61 7.48 15.10
C LYS A 223 -13.72 7.42 13.58
N LEU A 224 -12.65 7.76 12.84
CA LEU A 224 -12.63 7.69 11.39
C LEU A 224 -12.84 6.25 10.90
N ILE A 225 -12.10 5.29 11.45
CA ILE A 225 -12.21 3.87 11.09
C ILE A 225 -13.64 3.36 11.34
N ILE A 226 -14.19 3.63 12.52
CA ILE A 226 -15.57 3.21 12.85
C ILE A 226 -16.59 3.88 11.93
N LYS A 227 -16.46 5.19 11.66
CA LYS A 227 -17.36 5.92 10.77
C LYS A 227 -17.26 5.41 9.33
N SER A 228 -16.06 5.14 8.82
CA SER A 228 -15.88 4.57 7.48
C SER A 228 -16.56 3.20 7.36
N PHE A 229 -16.43 2.36 8.38
CA PHE A 229 -17.12 1.07 8.40
C PHE A 229 -18.65 1.21 8.46
N LEU A 230 -19.18 2.08 9.32
CA LEU A 230 -20.62 2.31 9.44
C LEU A 230 -21.23 2.94 8.17
N ASN A 231 -20.46 3.78 7.47
CA ASN A 231 -20.90 4.45 6.24
C ASN A 231 -20.43 3.73 4.96
N ARG A 232 -20.01 2.46 5.04
CA ARG A 232 -19.42 1.73 3.91
C ARG A 232 -20.28 1.68 2.65
N GLU A 233 -21.60 1.77 2.77
CA GLU A 233 -22.55 1.79 1.65
C GLU A 233 -22.89 3.23 1.19
N ASN A 234 -22.37 4.26 1.85
CA ASN A 234 -22.66 5.66 1.55
C ASN A 234 -21.46 6.29 0.84
N GLU A 235 -21.46 6.29 -0.48
CA GLU A 235 -20.37 6.87 -1.28
C GLU A 235 -20.14 8.37 -1.02
N GLU A 236 -21.21 9.13 -0.77
CA GLU A 236 -21.12 10.55 -0.47
C GLU A 236 -20.35 10.85 0.83
N TYR A 237 -20.30 9.88 1.77
CA TYR A 237 -19.48 10.01 2.96
C TYR A 237 -17.99 10.09 2.61
N PHE A 238 -17.51 9.28 1.66
CA PHE A 238 -16.10 9.19 1.27
C PHE A 238 -15.64 10.37 0.39
N LYS A 239 -16.58 11.08 -0.26
CA LYS A 239 -16.30 12.26 -1.08
C LYS A 239 -16.10 13.53 -0.24
N LYS A 240 -16.49 13.51 1.04
CA LYS A 240 -16.34 14.66 1.94
C LYS A 240 -14.89 14.88 2.33
N ASP A 241 -14.41 16.11 2.17
CA ASP A 241 -13.13 16.51 2.74
C ASP A 241 -13.25 16.60 4.28
N ILE A 242 -12.49 15.78 4.97
CA ILE A 242 -12.42 15.74 6.44
C ILE A 242 -11.05 16.20 6.96
N GLY A 243 -10.24 16.83 6.11
CA GLY A 243 -8.87 17.25 6.46
C GLY A 243 -7.91 16.09 6.70
N TYR A 244 -8.13 14.97 6.02
CA TYR A 244 -7.34 13.75 6.20
C TYR A 244 -5.93 13.88 5.59
N TRP A 245 -5.79 14.63 4.51
CA TRP A 245 -4.53 14.86 3.76
C TRP A 245 -3.82 16.15 4.15
#